data_c949372c179d46bfa730d042e0519f96
#
_entry.id   c949372c179d46bfa730d042e0519f96
#
_cell.length_a   1.000
_cell.length_b   1.000
_cell.length_c   1.000
_cell.angle_alpha   90.00
_cell.angle_beta   90.00
_cell.angle_gamma   90.00
#
_symmetry.space_group_name_H-M   'P 1'
#
loop_
_entity.id
_entity.type
_entity.pdbx_description
1 polymer ?
#
loop_
_entity_poly.entity_id
_entity_poly.type
_entity_poly.pdbx_seq_one_letter_code
_entity_poly.pdbx_strand_id
1 'polypeptide(L)'
;DGGAAAVRDRKPAADNMDVVVKPLADGGEGTVEALVEGMNGTYEYVTVTGPMGNPVKARYGILPDQTAVMEMAEASGITLVEEPLNPWKATSTGVGEMILDAVQKGCRKFIIGIGGSATTEGGIGMLSALGYDFMDENGDRLPPVFDSLEKVVQIKNNRVPEVLKDCHFQIACDVTNSLCGSQGCVYVFGSQKGVKEEEKESMDKAMQSYATCLEKFTGKKLSDIPGTGAAGGLGFAFLWGLPKVKLKPGIDIVLEAVGLTNELKDADVVVTGEGCLDFQTAMGKVPVGVAKTAKNYNCKVIAFAGSVTEEAKKCNEKGIDAFFSILPGVSAQQLTKILKG
;
A
#
# COMPACT_ATOMS: atom_id res chain seq x y z
N ASP A 1 9.06 -3.86 9.45
CA ASP A 1 10.41 -3.27 9.34
C ASP A 1 11.07 -3.74 8.04
N GLY A 2 10.62 -3.23 6.92
CA GLY A 2 11.20 -3.45 5.60
C GLY A 2 12.36 -2.50 5.37
N GLY A 3 13.53 -2.79 5.99
CA GLY A 3 14.72 -2.03 5.73
C GLY A 3 15.18 -2.22 4.30
N ALA A 4 14.98 -1.23 3.43
CA ALA A 4 15.67 -1.15 2.17
C ALA A 4 17.17 -1.04 2.45
N ALA A 5 17.91 -2.13 2.28
CA ALA A 5 19.37 -2.11 2.38
C ALA A 5 19.93 -1.38 1.16
N ALA A 6 20.07 -0.07 1.26
CA ALA A 6 20.82 0.72 0.30
C ALA A 6 22.31 0.37 0.45
N VAL A 7 22.82 -0.50 -0.40
CA VAL A 7 24.28 -0.67 -0.57
C VAL A 7 24.74 0.48 -1.45
N ARG A 8 25.10 1.60 -0.83
CA ARG A 8 25.76 2.72 -1.53
C ARG A 8 27.23 2.38 -1.75
N ASP A 9 27.66 2.50 -3.01
CA ASP A 9 29.04 2.62 -3.46
C ASP A 9 30.07 1.65 -2.82
N ARG A 10 29.95 0.35 -3.07
CA ARG A 10 31.10 -0.54 -2.95
C ARG A 10 31.53 -0.98 -4.34
N LYS A 11 32.78 -0.65 -4.69
CA LYS A 11 33.44 -1.26 -5.84
C LYS A 11 33.36 -2.78 -5.72
N PRO A 12 33.02 -3.48 -6.82
CA PRO A 12 32.99 -4.96 -6.81
C PRO A 12 34.32 -5.51 -6.31
N ALA A 13 34.24 -6.58 -5.54
CA ALA A 13 35.42 -7.25 -4.98
C ALA A 13 36.31 -7.95 -6.05
N ALA A 14 35.88 -7.96 -7.30
CA ALA A 14 36.62 -8.47 -8.45
C ALA A 14 36.46 -7.50 -9.63
N ASP A 15 37.56 -7.31 -10.36
CA ASP A 15 37.67 -6.34 -11.48
C ASP A 15 36.77 -6.65 -12.70
N ASN A 16 36.04 -7.78 -12.70
CA ASN A 16 35.23 -8.27 -13.81
C ASN A 16 33.74 -8.42 -13.49
N MET A 17 33.21 -7.70 -12.51
CA MET A 17 31.78 -7.77 -12.14
C MET A 17 31.13 -6.42 -12.30
N ASP A 18 30.11 -6.35 -13.15
CA ASP A 18 29.18 -5.23 -13.18
C ASP A 18 28.07 -5.47 -12.16
N VAL A 19 27.89 -4.52 -11.23
CA VAL A 19 26.88 -4.60 -10.17
C VAL A 19 25.85 -3.49 -10.34
N VAL A 20 24.59 -3.87 -10.51
CA VAL A 20 23.45 -2.94 -10.54
C VAL A 20 22.65 -3.11 -9.25
N VAL A 21 22.47 -2.02 -8.51
CA VAL A 21 21.69 -2.01 -7.28
C VAL A 21 20.32 -1.41 -7.58
N LYS A 22 19.26 -2.12 -7.18
CA LYS A 22 17.88 -1.67 -7.27
C LYS A 22 17.25 -1.63 -5.88
N PRO A 23 16.63 -0.51 -5.48
CA PRO A 23 15.90 -0.44 -4.23
C PRO A 23 14.63 -1.28 -4.32
N LEU A 24 14.27 -1.96 -3.24
CA LEU A 24 13.08 -2.79 -3.21
C LEU A 24 12.30 -2.55 -1.93
N ALA A 25 10.99 -2.63 -2.06
CA ALA A 25 10.02 -2.63 -0.98
C ALA A 25 8.82 -3.50 -1.39
N ASP A 26 7.93 -3.81 -0.46
CA ASP A 26 6.76 -4.66 -0.71
C ASP A 26 5.46 -3.87 -0.93
N GLY A 27 5.53 -2.54 -1.04
CA GLY A 27 4.36 -1.67 -1.17
C GLY A 27 3.76 -1.22 0.17
N GLY A 28 4.34 -1.67 1.30
CA GLY A 28 4.03 -1.23 2.64
C GLY A 28 4.89 -0.05 3.09
N GLU A 29 5.08 0.04 4.42
CA GLU A 29 5.92 1.07 5.06
C GLU A 29 7.36 1.03 4.53
N GLY A 30 7.91 2.22 4.21
CA GLY A 30 9.25 2.39 3.64
C GLY A 30 9.32 2.31 2.10
N THR A 31 8.19 2.10 1.42
CA THR A 31 8.15 2.09 -0.05
C THR A 31 8.49 3.46 -0.65
N VAL A 32 7.98 4.54 -0.05
CA VAL A 32 8.32 5.92 -0.47
C VAL A 32 9.81 6.14 -0.36
N GLU A 33 10.41 5.81 0.79
CA GLU A 33 11.85 5.99 1.03
C GLU A 33 12.69 5.18 0.04
N ALA A 34 12.37 3.90 -0.12
CA ALA A 34 13.09 3.02 -1.04
C ALA A 34 13.08 3.54 -2.48
N LEU A 35 11.92 3.94 -3.01
CA LEU A 35 11.79 4.42 -4.37
C LEU A 35 12.40 5.82 -4.57
N VAL A 36 12.19 6.73 -3.63
CA VAL A 36 12.75 8.09 -3.71
C VAL A 36 14.27 8.06 -3.67
N GLU A 37 14.86 7.38 -2.68
CA GLU A 37 16.32 7.30 -2.56
C GLU A 37 16.96 6.51 -3.70
N GLY A 38 16.36 5.38 -4.06
CA GLY A 38 16.94 4.50 -5.06
C GLY A 38 16.77 4.97 -6.50
N MET A 39 15.81 5.84 -6.76
CA MET A 39 15.54 6.38 -8.09
C MET A 39 15.86 7.88 -8.23
N ASN A 40 16.57 8.47 -7.24
CA ASN A 40 16.90 9.90 -7.20
C ASN A 40 15.67 10.80 -7.29
N GLY A 41 14.60 10.43 -6.59
CA GLY A 41 13.41 11.25 -6.45
C GLY A 41 13.59 12.35 -5.42
N THR A 42 12.54 13.12 -5.19
CA THR A 42 12.48 14.18 -4.18
C THR A 42 11.34 13.93 -3.22
N TYR A 43 11.55 14.31 -1.95
CA TYR A 43 10.49 14.28 -0.95
C TYR A 43 9.68 15.57 -0.99
N GLU A 44 8.38 15.41 -0.92
CA GLU A 44 7.41 16.48 -0.78
C GLU A 44 6.65 16.34 0.54
N TYR A 45 6.24 17.47 1.09
CA TYR A 45 5.51 17.55 2.35
C TYR A 45 4.27 18.41 2.18
N VAL A 46 3.15 17.93 2.68
CA VAL A 46 1.88 18.65 2.66
C VAL A 46 1.18 18.50 4.01
N THR A 47 0.53 19.55 4.48
CA THR A 47 -0.35 19.46 5.66
C THR A 47 -1.72 19.05 5.19
N VAL A 48 -2.21 17.93 5.70
CA VAL A 48 -3.49 17.31 5.33
C VAL A 48 -4.33 16.98 6.55
N THR A 49 -5.56 16.61 6.33
CA THR A 49 -6.47 16.13 7.37
C THR A 49 -6.02 14.73 7.84
N GLY A 50 -5.65 14.63 9.10
CA GLY A 50 -5.30 13.37 9.75
C GLY A 50 -6.52 12.46 9.99
N PRO A 51 -6.29 11.22 10.46
CA PRO A 51 -7.35 10.23 10.60
C PRO A 51 -8.46 10.64 11.56
N MET A 52 -8.18 11.48 12.55
CA MET A 52 -9.17 11.98 13.51
C MET A 52 -9.59 13.43 13.24
N GLY A 53 -9.31 13.96 12.04
CA GLY A 53 -9.70 15.31 11.62
C GLY A 53 -8.72 16.42 12.01
N ASN A 54 -7.70 16.14 12.80
CA ASN A 54 -6.61 17.07 13.12
C ASN A 54 -5.62 17.19 11.95
N PRO A 55 -4.94 18.34 11.76
CA PRO A 55 -3.95 18.48 10.71
C PRO A 55 -2.71 17.62 11.01
N VAL A 56 -2.21 16.94 9.99
CA VAL A 56 -0.95 16.18 10.03
C VAL A 56 -0.05 16.58 8.88
N LYS A 57 1.27 16.50 9.08
CA LYS A 57 2.26 16.72 8.02
C LYS A 57 2.59 15.39 7.38
N ALA A 58 2.02 15.15 6.20
CA ALA A 58 2.24 13.94 5.41
C ALA A 58 3.42 14.13 4.44
N ARG A 59 4.19 13.07 4.24
CA ARG A 59 5.31 13.00 3.30
C ARG A 59 4.95 12.11 2.12
N TYR A 60 5.41 12.46 0.92
CA TYR A 60 5.37 11.58 -0.24
C TYR A 60 6.57 11.85 -1.16
N GLY A 61 6.79 11.02 -2.16
CA GLY A 61 7.88 11.16 -3.12
C GLY A 61 7.41 11.57 -4.50
N ILE A 62 8.25 12.31 -5.24
CA ILE A 62 8.10 12.51 -6.68
C ILE A 62 9.36 11.98 -7.36
N LEU A 63 9.18 11.01 -8.25
CA LEU A 63 10.27 10.43 -9.04
C LEU A 63 10.62 11.32 -10.25
N PRO A 64 11.80 11.15 -10.86
CA PRO A 64 12.24 11.97 -11.99
C PRO A 64 11.29 11.96 -13.20
N ASP A 65 10.50 10.90 -13.37
CA ASP A 65 9.48 10.78 -14.44
C ASP A 65 8.11 11.36 -14.03
N GLN A 66 8.06 12.17 -12.96
CA GLN A 66 6.85 12.77 -12.40
C GLN A 66 5.83 11.74 -11.86
N THR A 67 6.28 10.55 -11.48
CA THR A 67 5.45 9.60 -10.74
C THR A 67 5.43 9.98 -9.25
N ALA A 68 4.24 10.17 -8.68
CA ALA A 68 4.07 10.36 -7.25
C ALA A 68 4.04 8.99 -6.54
N VAL A 69 4.82 8.84 -5.49
CA VAL A 69 4.86 7.65 -4.63
C VAL A 69 4.36 8.03 -3.24
N MET A 70 3.32 7.37 -2.75
CA MET A 70 2.63 7.71 -1.52
C MET A 70 2.37 6.48 -0.66
N GLU A 71 2.37 6.68 0.65
CA GLU A 71 1.82 5.73 1.62
C GLU A 71 0.60 6.38 2.29
N MET A 72 -0.56 5.73 2.22
CA MET A 72 -1.77 6.27 2.83
C MET A 72 -1.62 6.48 4.35
N ALA A 73 -0.73 5.71 4.97
CA ALA A 73 -0.45 5.79 6.41
C ALA A 73 0.14 7.14 6.84
N GLU A 74 0.79 7.88 5.95
CA GLU A 74 1.29 9.24 6.22
C GLU A 74 0.15 10.24 6.52
N ALA A 75 -1.05 10.00 5.96
CA ALA A 75 -2.22 10.85 6.17
C ALA A 75 -3.29 10.20 7.05
N SER A 76 -3.45 8.88 6.98
CA SER A 76 -4.59 8.18 7.60
C SER A 76 -4.15 6.86 8.25
N GLY A 77 -2.90 6.80 8.71
CA GLY A 77 -2.29 5.64 9.37
C GLY A 77 -2.74 5.46 10.82
N ILE A 78 -2.71 4.20 11.28
CA ILE A 78 -3.09 3.86 12.65
C ILE A 78 -2.09 4.42 13.68
N THR A 79 -0.84 4.62 13.30
CA THR A 79 0.19 5.23 14.15
C THR A 79 -0.03 6.71 14.44
N LEU A 80 -0.92 7.37 13.68
CA LEU A 80 -1.33 8.77 13.89
C LEU A 80 -2.51 8.91 14.85
N VAL A 81 -3.06 7.80 15.36
CA VAL A 81 -4.22 7.80 16.25
C VAL A 81 -3.79 7.44 17.65
N GLU A 82 -4.13 8.30 18.61
CA GLU A 82 -3.99 8.01 20.04
C GLU A 82 -5.14 7.11 20.52
N GLU A 83 -4.87 6.24 21.46
CA GLU A 83 -5.90 5.40 22.09
C GLU A 83 -6.88 6.26 22.94
N PRO A 84 -8.17 5.93 22.99
CA PRO A 84 -8.80 4.76 22.35
C PRO A 84 -9.10 4.98 20.87
N LEU A 85 -8.93 3.94 20.04
CA LEU A 85 -9.27 3.97 18.62
C LEU A 85 -10.77 4.19 18.40
N ASN A 86 -11.10 4.97 17.38
CA ASN A 86 -12.51 5.27 17.04
C ASN A 86 -12.79 5.09 15.54
N PRO A 87 -13.14 3.86 15.09
CA PRO A 87 -13.36 3.56 13.69
C PRO A 87 -14.57 4.30 13.08
N TRP A 88 -15.52 4.76 13.93
CA TRP A 88 -16.70 5.50 13.48
C TRP A 88 -16.38 6.92 12.99
N LYS A 89 -15.28 7.51 13.47
CA LYS A 89 -14.89 8.90 13.21
C LYS A 89 -13.64 9.03 12.37
N ALA A 90 -12.89 7.93 12.20
CA ALA A 90 -11.69 7.96 11.39
C ALA A 90 -12.01 8.26 9.92
N THR A 91 -11.15 9.05 9.27
CA THR A 91 -11.33 9.51 7.88
C THR A 91 -10.08 9.34 7.04
N SER A 92 -10.25 9.01 5.77
CA SER A 92 -9.19 8.97 4.75
C SER A 92 -9.09 10.28 3.94
N THR A 93 -9.68 11.37 4.42
CA THR A 93 -9.69 12.67 3.71
C THR A 93 -8.30 13.11 3.29
N GLY A 94 -7.30 13.00 4.18
CA GLY A 94 -5.93 13.40 3.88
C GLY A 94 -5.28 12.63 2.72
N VAL A 95 -5.71 11.40 2.44
CA VAL A 95 -5.22 10.65 1.27
C VAL A 95 -5.64 11.34 -0.02
N GLY A 96 -6.89 11.80 -0.12
CA GLY A 96 -7.37 12.56 -1.27
C GLY A 96 -6.68 13.92 -1.41
N GLU A 97 -6.40 14.58 -0.28
CA GLU A 97 -5.67 15.86 -0.25
C GLU A 97 -4.22 15.69 -0.74
N MET A 98 -3.51 14.61 -0.34
CA MET A 98 -2.18 14.28 -0.86
C MET A 98 -2.21 14.06 -2.39
N ILE A 99 -3.21 13.33 -2.89
CA ILE A 99 -3.37 13.09 -4.33
C ILE A 99 -3.54 14.42 -5.07
N LEU A 100 -4.39 15.32 -4.56
CA LEU A 100 -4.63 16.63 -5.18
C LEU A 100 -3.38 17.52 -5.16
N ASP A 101 -2.60 17.51 -4.08
CA ASP A 101 -1.33 18.25 -3.99
C ASP A 101 -0.34 17.77 -5.06
N ALA A 102 -0.17 16.47 -5.23
CA ALA A 102 0.71 15.92 -6.26
C ALA A 102 0.19 16.22 -7.69
N VAL A 103 -1.13 16.18 -7.90
CA VAL A 103 -1.74 16.59 -9.18
C VAL A 103 -1.44 18.05 -9.50
N GLN A 104 -1.51 18.96 -8.52
CA GLN A 104 -1.17 20.36 -8.67
C GLN A 104 0.31 20.57 -9.01
N LYS A 105 1.20 19.71 -8.50
CA LYS A 105 2.64 19.69 -8.83
C LYS A 105 2.96 19.02 -10.16
N GLY A 106 1.95 18.61 -10.92
CA GLY A 106 2.11 18.08 -12.28
C GLY A 106 2.13 16.55 -12.38
N CYS A 107 2.05 15.81 -11.28
CA CYS A 107 2.01 14.35 -11.31
C CYS A 107 0.74 13.83 -11.98
N ARG A 108 0.89 12.77 -12.77
CA ARG A 108 -0.21 12.07 -13.47
C ARG A 108 -0.12 10.56 -13.31
N LYS A 109 0.98 10.07 -12.76
CA LYS A 109 1.20 8.66 -12.42
C LYS A 109 1.35 8.56 -10.92
N PHE A 110 0.72 7.56 -10.34
CA PHE A 110 0.68 7.36 -8.89
C PHE A 110 0.99 5.92 -8.53
N ILE A 111 1.86 5.73 -7.56
CA ILE A 111 2.07 4.49 -6.82
C ILE A 111 1.65 4.76 -5.38
N ILE A 112 0.63 4.07 -4.90
CA ILE A 112 0.06 4.32 -3.57
C ILE A 112 0.02 3.02 -2.78
N GLY A 113 0.80 2.96 -1.69
CA GLY A 113 0.71 1.92 -0.68
C GLY A 113 -0.49 2.17 0.24
N ILE A 114 -1.32 1.14 0.45
CA ILE A 114 -2.52 1.27 1.29
C ILE A 114 -2.46 0.46 2.59
N GLY A 115 -1.27 0.04 3.01
CA GLY A 115 -1.03 -0.59 4.31
C GLY A 115 -1.14 0.38 5.49
N GLY A 116 -1.25 -0.16 6.71
CA GLY A 116 -1.18 0.61 7.96
C GLY A 116 -2.38 1.53 8.27
N SER A 117 -3.54 1.34 7.63
CA SER A 117 -4.70 2.24 7.75
C SER A 117 -5.37 2.23 9.12
N ALA A 118 -5.80 3.40 9.60
CA ALA A 118 -6.69 3.58 10.77
C ALA A 118 -8.18 3.49 10.40
N THR A 119 -8.51 3.64 9.13
CA THR A 119 -9.86 3.90 8.64
C THR A 119 -10.60 2.62 8.24
N THR A 120 -11.94 2.65 8.33
CA THR A 120 -12.84 1.55 7.91
C THR A 120 -14.06 2.12 7.14
N GLU A 121 -14.00 3.36 6.67
CA GLU A 121 -15.13 4.13 6.17
C GLU A 121 -15.39 4.01 4.64
N GLY A 122 -14.88 2.93 4.00
CA GLY A 122 -15.15 2.70 2.58
C GLY A 122 -14.51 3.73 1.65
N GLY A 123 -13.54 4.51 2.13
CA GLY A 123 -12.84 5.56 1.38
C GLY A 123 -13.68 6.80 1.09
N ILE A 124 -14.83 7.00 1.78
CA ILE A 124 -15.67 8.20 1.62
C ILE A 124 -14.87 9.49 1.88
N GLY A 125 -13.88 9.44 2.81
CA GLY A 125 -13.00 10.56 3.11
C GLY A 125 -12.19 10.99 1.89
N MET A 126 -11.44 10.06 1.33
CA MET A 126 -10.64 10.29 0.12
C MET A 126 -11.51 10.82 -1.03
N LEU A 127 -12.64 10.16 -1.30
CA LEU A 127 -13.55 10.58 -2.38
C LEU A 127 -14.10 11.98 -2.15
N SER A 128 -14.44 12.33 -0.91
CA SER A 128 -14.92 13.68 -0.58
C SER A 128 -13.86 14.75 -0.83
N ALA A 129 -12.61 14.50 -0.47
CA ALA A 129 -11.49 15.39 -0.76
C ALA A 129 -11.27 15.55 -2.28
N LEU A 130 -11.43 14.46 -3.04
CA LEU A 130 -11.35 14.47 -4.51
C LEU A 130 -12.52 15.17 -5.20
N GLY A 131 -13.53 15.65 -4.46
CA GLY A 131 -14.61 16.47 -4.98
C GLY A 131 -15.95 15.76 -5.19
N TYR A 132 -16.10 14.52 -4.71
CA TYR A 132 -17.40 13.87 -4.63
C TYR A 132 -18.18 14.42 -3.43
N ASP A 133 -19.47 14.67 -3.61
CA ASP A 133 -20.41 15.02 -2.53
C ASP A 133 -21.35 13.85 -2.25
N PHE A 134 -21.38 13.42 -1.02
CA PHE A 134 -22.28 12.40 -0.51
C PHE A 134 -23.39 13.08 0.28
N MET A 135 -24.64 12.83 -0.10
CA MET A 135 -25.81 13.55 0.40
C MET A 135 -26.78 12.59 1.08
N ASP A 136 -27.46 13.06 2.12
CA ASP A 136 -28.56 12.38 2.75
C ASP A 136 -29.91 12.60 2.03
N GLU A 137 -31.00 12.08 2.59
CA GLU A 137 -32.37 12.20 2.06
C GLU A 137 -32.88 13.65 2.03
N ASN A 138 -32.36 14.54 2.87
CA ASN A 138 -32.71 15.96 2.91
C ASN A 138 -31.92 16.78 1.88
N GLY A 139 -30.91 16.17 1.24
CA GLY A 139 -30.00 16.84 0.33
C GLY A 139 -28.86 17.56 1.06
N ASP A 140 -28.63 17.27 2.33
CA ASP A 140 -27.52 17.79 3.11
C ASP A 140 -26.25 16.97 2.87
N ARG A 141 -25.11 17.66 2.83
CA ARG A 141 -23.80 17.02 2.64
C ARG A 141 -23.37 16.30 3.91
N LEU A 142 -23.05 15.03 3.78
CA LEU A 142 -22.61 14.17 4.88
C LEU A 142 -21.13 14.37 5.23
N PRO A 143 -20.78 14.28 6.53
CA PRO A 143 -19.38 14.20 6.96
C PRO A 143 -18.66 12.96 6.36
N PRO A 144 -17.37 13.06 6.01
CA PRO A 144 -16.63 11.96 5.37
C PRO A 144 -16.07 10.96 6.40
N VAL A 145 -16.96 10.31 7.15
CA VAL A 145 -16.66 9.34 8.21
C VAL A 145 -17.61 8.15 8.15
N PHE A 146 -17.31 7.08 8.89
CA PHE A 146 -18.12 5.85 8.88
C PHE A 146 -19.60 6.08 9.26
N ASP A 147 -19.88 6.91 10.25
CA ASP A 147 -21.26 7.23 10.72
C ASP A 147 -22.19 7.75 9.61
N SER A 148 -21.63 8.12 8.49
CA SER A 148 -22.39 8.68 7.36
C SER A 148 -22.81 7.62 6.35
N LEU A 149 -22.19 6.44 6.34
CA LEU A 149 -22.34 5.47 5.24
C LEU A 149 -23.78 5.03 4.98
N GLU A 150 -24.55 4.73 6.02
CA GLU A 150 -25.97 4.33 5.89
C GLU A 150 -26.88 5.44 5.38
N LYS A 151 -26.46 6.70 5.54
CA LYS A 151 -27.27 7.88 5.19
C LYS A 151 -27.06 8.32 3.75
N VAL A 152 -26.08 7.74 3.05
CA VAL A 152 -25.78 8.11 1.67
C VAL A 152 -26.88 7.63 0.73
N VAL A 153 -27.65 8.57 0.16
CA VAL A 153 -28.72 8.28 -0.81
C VAL A 153 -28.48 8.94 -2.17
N GLN A 154 -27.66 9.98 -2.23
CA GLN A 154 -27.31 10.67 -3.46
C GLN A 154 -25.83 11.01 -3.53
N ILE A 155 -25.27 10.99 -4.73
CA ILE A 155 -23.88 11.31 -4.99
C ILE A 155 -23.84 12.39 -6.08
N LYS A 156 -22.94 13.38 -5.92
CA LYS A 156 -22.61 14.37 -6.94
C LYS A 156 -21.11 14.38 -7.18
N ASN A 157 -20.71 14.59 -8.44
CA ASN A 157 -19.29 14.55 -8.86
C ASN A 157 -18.85 15.81 -9.64
N ASN A 158 -19.67 16.86 -9.61
CA ASN A 158 -19.42 18.09 -10.36
C ASN A 158 -18.25 18.93 -9.86
N ARG A 159 -17.69 18.60 -8.71
CA ARG A 159 -16.47 19.23 -8.15
C ARG A 159 -15.20 18.40 -8.36
N VAL A 160 -15.32 17.19 -8.93
CA VAL A 160 -14.16 16.33 -9.22
C VAL A 160 -13.32 16.98 -10.33
N PRO A 161 -12.03 17.27 -10.10
CA PRO A 161 -11.19 17.91 -11.08
C PRO A 161 -11.05 17.08 -12.36
N GLU A 162 -11.31 17.67 -13.52
CA GLU A 162 -11.19 17.01 -14.83
C GLU A 162 -9.81 16.39 -15.06
N VAL A 163 -8.77 17.01 -14.54
CA VAL A 163 -7.38 16.54 -14.65
C VAL A 163 -7.16 15.13 -14.10
N LEU A 164 -8.00 14.67 -13.17
CA LEU A 164 -7.94 13.31 -12.66
C LEU A 164 -8.19 12.26 -13.74
N LYS A 165 -8.88 12.59 -14.83
CA LYS A 165 -9.13 11.67 -15.95
C LYS A 165 -7.83 11.25 -16.66
N ASP A 166 -6.79 12.08 -16.58
CA ASP A 166 -5.49 11.79 -17.19
C ASP A 166 -4.56 11.00 -16.26
N CYS A 167 -4.95 10.83 -15.00
CA CYS A 167 -4.13 10.16 -14.01
C CYS A 167 -4.23 8.62 -14.09
N HIS A 168 -3.13 7.96 -13.74
CA HIS A 168 -2.99 6.50 -13.68
C HIS A 168 -2.57 6.12 -12.27
N PHE A 169 -3.27 5.16 -11.69
CA PHE A 169 -3.05 4.75 -10.30
C PHE A 169 -2.68 3.27 -10.22
N GLN A 170 -1.54 2.99 -9.63
CA GLN A 170 -1.12 1.65 -9.20
C GLN A 170 -1.22 1.62 -7.68
N ILE A 171 -2.11 0.77 -7.17
CA ILE A 171 -2.37 0.66 -5.73
C ILE A 171 -1.76 -0.63 -5.23
N ALA A 172 -0.79 -0.51 -4.32
CA ALA A 172 -0.14 -1.64 -3.68
C ALA A 172 -1.09 -2.28 -2.67
N CYS A 173 -1.58 -3.46 -3.01
CA CYS A 173 -2.59 -4.18 -2.25
C CYS A 173 -2.23 -5.67 -2.21
N ASP A 174 -1.78 -6.15 -1.05
CA ASP A 174 -1.34 -7.54 -0.85
C ASP A 174 -2.43 -8.45 -0.26
N VAL A 175 -3.64 -7.91 -0.09
CA VAL A 175 -4.79 -8.67 0.39
C VAL A 175 -5.85 -8.83 -0.70
N THR A 176 -6.58 -9.93 -0.65
CA THR A 176 -7.61 -10.27 -1.64
C THR A 176 -9.04 -10.18 -1.11
N ASN A 177 -9.19 -9.66 0.11
CA ASN A 177 -10.49 -9.52 0.75
C ASN A 177 -11.43 -8.63 -0.06
N SER A 178 -12.68 -9.08 -0.21
CA SER A 178 -13.78 -8.26 -0.74
C SER A 178 -14.15 -7.15 0.24
N LEU A 179 -14.98 -6.20 -0.19
CA LEU A 179 -15.38 -5.07 0.64
C LEU A 179 -16.18 -5.50 1.85
N CYS A 180 -17.17 -6.36 1.67
CA CYS A 180 -18.18 -6.74 2.66
C CYS A 180 -18.24 -8.25 2.90
N GLY A 181 -19.02 -8.65 3.91
CA GLY A 181 -19.25 -10.03 4.31
C GLY A 181 -18.20 -10.56 5.27
N SER A 182 -18.29 -11.87 5.61
CA SER A 182 -17.43 -12.49 6.65
C SER A 182 -15.92 -12.43 6.35
N GLN A 183 -15.54 -12.24 5.09
CA GLN A 183 -14.16 -12.03 4.65
C GLN A 183 -13.92 -10.57 4.24
N GLY A 184 -14.86 -9.67 4.52
CA GLY A 184 -14.79 -8.25 4.20
C GLY A 184 -13.98 -7.43 5.20
N CYS A 185 -13.83 -6.15 4.88
CA CYS A 185 -12.93 -5.25 5.62
C CYS A 185 -13.28 -5.09 7.11
N VAL A 186 -14.59 -5.07 7.44
CA VAL A 186 -15.05 -4.89 8.82
C VAL A 186 -14.71 -6.13 9.65
N TYR A 187 -15.05 -7.32 9.16
CA TYR A 187 -14.85 -8.57 9.89
C TYR A 187 -13.37 -8.92 10.08
N VAL A 188 -12.57 -8.78 9.02
CA VAL A 188 -11.17 -9.22 9.01
C VAL A 188 -10.23 -8.19 9.65
N PHE A 189 -10.42 -6.92 9.33
CA PHE A 189 -9.47 -5.86 9.73
C PHE A 189 -10.03 -4.87 10.75
N GLY A 190 -11.34 -4.95 11.07
CA GLY A 190 -11.99 -3.96 11.94
C GLY A 190 -11.48 -3.98 13.37
N SER A 191 -11.26 -5.17 13.97
CA SER A 191 -10.88 -5.30 15.37
C SER A 191 -9.59 -4.58 15.72
N GLN A 192 -8.57 -4.63 14.85
CA GLN A 192 -7.30 -3.90 15.04
C GLN A 192 -7.46 -2.37 14.96
N LYS A 193 -8.60 -1.88 14.48
CA LYS A 193 -8.94 -0.45 14.35
C LYS A 193 -9.95 0.00 15.39
N GLY A 194 -10.27 -0.86 16.36
CA GLY A 194 -11.18 -0.56 17.45
C GLY A 194 -12.63 -0.97 17.23
N VAL A 195 -12.97 -1.69 16.14
CA VAL A 195 -14.31 -2.25 15.95
C VAL A 195 -14.54 -3.38 16.93
N LYS A 196 -15.60 -3.27 17.73
CA LYS A 196 -16.01 -4.31 18.68
C LYS A 196 -16.76 -5.43 17.97
N GLU A 197 -16.73 -6.63 18.56
CA GLU A 197 -17.36 -7.81 17.95
C GLU A 197 -18.85 -7.61 17.71
N GLU A 198 -19.55 -7.02 18.68
CA GLU A 198 -20.98 -6.70 18.61
C GLU A 198 -21.35 -5.64 17.56
N GLU A 199 -20.37 -4.84 17.08
CA GLU A 199 -20.59 -3.78 16.09
C GLU A 199 -20.39 -4.28 14.64
N LYS A 200 -19.68 -5.39 14.45
CA LYS A 200 -19.27 -5.87 13.11
C LYS A 200 -20.44 -6.07 12.15
N GLU A 201 -21.53 -6.68 12.62
CA GLU A 201 -22.67 -6.96 11.75
C GLU A 201 -23.35 -5.66 11.27
N SER A 202 -23.55 -4.69 12.16
CA SER A 202 -24.14 -3.41 11.80
C SER A 202 -23.23 -2.60 10.89
N MET A 203 -21.93 -2.57 11.18
CA MET A 203 -20.96 -1.88 10.35
C MET A 203 -20.85 -2.51 8.97
N ASP A 204 -20.85 -3.83 8.84
CA ASP A 204 -20.80 -4.49 7.53
C ASP A 204 -22.06 -4.20 6.70
N LYS A 205 -23.26 -4.19 7.32
CA LYS A 205 -24.51 -3.76 6.67
C LYS A 205 -24.46 -2.31 6.17
N ALA A 206 -23.91 -1.41 6.98
CA ALA A 206 -23.71 -0.01 6.59
C ALA A 206 -22.77 0.11 5.37
N MET A 207 -21.68 -0.64 5.38
CA MET A 207 -20.75 -0.72 4.25
C MET A 207 -21.42 -1.26 3.00
N GLN A 208 -22.26 -2.30 3.11
CA GLN A 208 -23.00 -2.86 1.98
C GLN A 208 -24.00 -1.86 1.39
N SER A 209 -24.71 -1.09 2.26
CA SER A 209 -25.64 -0.05 1.83
C SER A 209 -24.92 1.03 1.04
N TYR A 210 -23.80 1.52 1.57
CA TYR A 210 -22.93 2.50 0.93
C TYR A 210 -22.43 1.99 -0.44
N ALA A 211 -21.85 0.80 -0.49
CA ALA A 211 -21.37 0.19 -1.74
C ALA A 211 -22.48 0.10 -2.79
N THR A 212 -23.67 -0.35 -2.37
CA THR A 212 -24.85 -0.45 -3.24
C THR A 212 -25.24 0.90 -3.84
N CYS A 213 -25.20 1.97 -3.06
CA CYS A 213 -25.47 3.33 -3.56
C CYS A 213 -24.42 3.76 -4.59
N LEU A 214 -23.14 3.53 -4.31
CA LEU A 214 -22.04 3.88 -5.19
C LEU A 214 -22.10 3.09 -6.52
N GLU A 215 -22.34 1.81 -6.43
CA GLU A 215 -22.45 0.92 -7.60
C GLU A 215 -23.63 1.29 -8.49
N LYS A 216 -24.76 1.66 -7.92
CA LYS A 216 -25.92 2.20 -8.66
C LYS A 216 -25.57 3.48 -9.42
N PHE A 217 -24.80 4.38 -8.80
CA PHE A 217 -24.41 5.64 -9.42
C PHE A 217 -23.54 5.43 -10.68
N THR A 218 -22.64 4.45 -10.67
CA THR A 218 -21.73 4.18 -11.80
C THR A 218 -22.23 3.06 -12.73
N GLY A 219 -23.17 2.22 -12.28
CA GLY A 219 -23.60 1.01 -12.97
C GLY A 219 -22.58 -0.13 -12.92
N LYS A 220 -21.51 -0.02 -12.10
CA LYS A 220 -20.44 -1.02 -12.00
C LYS A 220 -20.54 -1.76 -10.68
N LYS A 221 -20.42 -3.09 -10.70
CA LYS A 221 -20.28 -3.92 -9.51
C LYS A 221 -18.81 -4.11 -9.20
N LEU A 222 -18.35 -3.61 -8.07
CA LEU A 222 -16.94 -3.54 -7.68
C LEU A 222 -16.68 -4.15 -6.30
N SER A 223 -17.66 -4.23 -5.43
CA SER A 223 -17.54 -4.66 -4.03
C SER A 223 -16.96 -6.06 -3.84
N ASP A 224 -17.18 -6.95 -4.82
CA ASP A 224 -16.69 -8.34 -4.80
C ASP A 224 -15.31 -8.53 -5.45
N ILE A 225 -14.73 -7.46 -6.01
CA ILE A 225 -13.39 -7.53 -6.63
C ILE A 225 -12.35 -7.78 -5.52
N PRO A 226 -11.42 -8.73 -5.72
CA PRO A 226 -10.33 -8.96 -4.77
C PRO A 226 -9.54 -7.69 -4.45
N GLY A 227 -9.31 -7.41 -3.17
CA GLY A 227 -8.58 -6.23 -2.70
C GLY A 227 -9.46 -5.01 -2.40
N THR A 228 -10.75 -5.02 -2.70
CA THR A 228 -11.65 -3.89 -2.41
C THR A 228 -11.85 -3.65 -0.91
N GLY A 229 -11.70 -4.67 -0.08
CA GLY A 229 -11.72 -4.54 1.38
C GLY A 229 -10.42 -4.01 1.98
N ALA A 230 -9.34 -3.88 1.21
CA ALA A 230 -8.08 -3.37 1.72
C ALA A 230 -8.24 -1.96 2.28
N ALA A 231 -7.51 -1.67 3.37
CA ALA A 231 -7.52 -0.38 4.05
C ALA A 231 -8.93 0.13 4.41
N GLY A 232 -9.79 -0.78 4.88
CA GLY A 232 -11.14 -0.43 5.31
C GLY A 232 -12.06 0.04 4.19
N GLY A 233 -11.86 -0.48 2.98
CA GLY A 233 -12.62 -0.16 1.79
C GLY A 233 -11.98 0.92 0.90
N LEU A 234 -10.78 1.39 1.23
CA LEU A 234 -10.07 2.35 0.37
C LEU A 234 -9.77 1.74 -1.01
N GLY A 235 -9.46 0.42 -1.08
CA GLY A 235 -9.30 -0.30 -2.36
C GLY A 235 -10.54 -0.20 -3.25
N PHE A 236 -11.75 -0.31 -2.67
CA PHE A 236 -13.02 -0.10 -3.37
C PHE A 236 -13.15 1.34 -3.88
N ALA A 237 -12.87 2.32 -3.00
CA ALA A 237 -12.98 3.72 -3.34
C ALA A 237 -12.06 4.12 -4.51
N PHE A 238 -10.83 3.60 -4.55
CA PHE A 238 -9.92 3.81 -5.68
C PHE A 238 -10.52 3.31 -6.99
N LEU A 239 -10.99 2.05 -7.03
CA LEU A 239 -11.59 1.45 -8.23
C LEU A 239 -12.87 2.17 -8.67
N TRP A 240 -13.65 2.65 -7.71
CA TRP A 240 -14.93 3.31 -7.98
C TRP A 240 -14.76 4.75 -8.47
N GLY A 241 -13.93 5.54 -7.78
CA GLY A 241 -13.89 7.00 -7.93
C GLY A 241 -12.80 7.53 -8.85
N LEU A 242 -11.79 6.73 -9.17
CA LEU A 242 -10.66 7.16 -9.97
C LEU A 242 -10.55 6.39 -11.29
N PRO A 243 -10.06 7.02 -12.36
CA PRO A 243 -9.83 6.35 -13.61
C PRO A 243 -8.54 5.54 -13.60
N LYS A 244 -8.44 4.55 -14.49
CA LYS A 244 -7.20 3.83 -14.80
C LYS A 244 -6.48 3.30 -13.55
N VAL A 245 -7.25 2.76 -12.59
CA VAL A 245 -6.75 2.15 -11.36
C VAL A 245 -6.43 0.67 -11.59
N LYS A 246 -5.29 0.24 -11.02
CA LYS A 246 -4.90 -1.18 -10.94
C LYS A 246 -4.53 -1.50 -9.49
N LEU A 247 -5.23 -2.48 -8.89
CA LEU A 247 -4.79 -3.10 -7.64
C LEU A 247 -3.80 -4.21 -8.00
N LYS A 248 -2.61 -4.18 -7.43
CA LYS A 248 -1.55 -5.18 -7.67
C LYS A 248 -0.79 -5.45 -6.37
N PRO A 249 -0.15 -6.63 -6.23
CA PRO A 249 0.81 -6.84 -5.17
C PRO A 249 1.88 -5.74 -5.17
N GLY A 250 2.23 -5.26 -3.98
CA GLY A 250 3.16 -4.14 -3.85
C GLY A 250 4.52 -4.43 -4.46
N ILE A 251 5.02 -5.65 -4.27
CA ILE A 251 6.30 -6.06 -4.86
C ILE A 251 6.28 -5.97 -6.40
N ASP A 252 5.19 -6.36 -7.06
CA ASP A 252 5.10 -6.30 -8.52
C ASP A 252 5.17 -4.85 -9.03
N ILE A 253 4.53 -3.92 -8.30
CA ILE A 253 4.58 -2.49 -8.63
C ILE A 253 6.00 -1.95 -8.48
N VAL A 254 6.68 -2.30 -7.38
CA VAL A 254 8.05 -1.83 -7.11
C VAL A 254 9.03 -2.39 -8.15
N LEU A 255 8.95 -3.68 -8.47
CA LEU A 255 9.80 -4.29 -9.50
C LEU A 255 9.61 -3.65 -10.89
N GLU A 256 8.36 -3.31 -11.23
CA GLU A 256 8.02 -2.59 -12.45
C GLU A 256 8.61 -1.16 -12.43
N ALA A 257 8.45 -0.45 -11.32
CA ALA A 257 8.91 0.94 -11.15
C ALA A 257 10.44 1.06 -11.25
N VAL A 258 11.19 0.16 -10.58
CA VAL A 258 12.66 0.15 -10.63
C VAL A 258 13.23 -0.42 -11.94
N GLY A 259 12.37 -0.94 -12.82
CA GLY A 259 12.77 -1.49 -14.10
C GLY A 259 13.62 -2.76 -13.99
N LEU A 260 13.38 -3.59 -12.94
CA LEU A 260 14.19 -4.79 -12.68
C LEU A 260 14.26 -5.70 -13.89
N THR A 261 13.19 -5.90 -14.63
CA THR A 261 13.12 -6.77 -15.81
C THR A 261 14.11 -6.39 -16.90
N ASN A 262 14.51 -5.11 -17.01
CA ASN A 262 15.50 -4.68 -17.98
C ASN A 262 16.91 -5.15 -17.60
N GLU A 263 17.24 -5.08 -16.32
CA GLU A 263 18.53 -5.51 -15.79
C GLU A 263 18.68 -7.04 -15.83
N LEU A 264 17.59 -7.77 -15.62
CA LEU A 264 17.62 -9.24 -15.59
C LEU A 264 17.96 -9.90 -16.95
N LYS A 265 17.83 -9.16 -18.05
CA LYS A 265 18.14 -9.69 -19.39
C LYS A 265 19.60 -10.08 -19.55
N ASP A 266 20.49 -9.35 -18.89
CA ASP A 266 21.93 -9.49 -18.97
C ASP A 266 22.56 -9.94 -17.65
N ALA A 267 21.75 -10.29 -16.66
CA ALA A 267 22.21 -10.68 -15.33
C ALA A 267 22.45 -12.21 -15.23
N ASP A 268 23.60 -12.60 -14.72
CA ASP A 268 23.92 -14.00 -14.39
C ASP A 268 23.36 -14.39 -13.02
N VAL A 269 23.50 -13.49 -12.04
CA VAL A 269 23.15 -13.71 -10.63
C VAL A 269 22.35 -12.53 -10.08
N VAL A 270 21.29 -12.84 -9.36
CA VAL A 270 20.50 -11.88 -8.60
C VAL A 270 20.71 -12.13 -7.12
N VAL A 271 21.09 -11.09 -6.40
CA VAL A 271 21.21 -11.11 -4.95
C VAL A 271 20.05 -10.32 -4.36
N THR A 272 19.32 -10.92 -3.43
CA THR A 272 18.21 -10.27 -2.71
C THR A 272 18.35 -10.55 -1.21
N GLY A 273 17.53 -9.90 -0.39
CA GLY A 273 17.57 -10.15 1.04
C GLY A 273 16.44 -9.48 1.82
N GLU A 274 16.33 -9.88 3.07
CA GLU A 274 15.41 -9.29 4.05
C GLU A 274 15.90 -9.54 5.49
N GLY A 275 15.20 -8.99 6.48
CA GLY A 275 15.57 -9.17 7.90
C GLY A 275 15.46 -10.63 8.37
N CYS A 276 14.44 -11.36 7.95
CA CYS A 276 14.20 -12.75 8.33
C CYS A 276 13.54 -13.53 7.19
N LEU A 277 14.20 -14.59 6.73
CA LEU A 277 13.59 -15.56 5.81
C LEU A 277 12.74 -16.55 6.62
N ASP A 278 11.44 -16.52 6.39
CA ASP A 278 10.46 -17.32 7.12
C ASP A 278 9.32 -17.84 6.21
N PHE A 279 8.28 -18.38 6.84
CA PHE A 279 7.06 -18.80 6.15
C PHE A 279 6.40 -17.67 5.34
N GLN A 280 6.38 -16.44 5.85
CA GLN A 280 5.75 -15.31 5.17
C GLN A 280 6.52 -14.90 3.91
N THR A 281 7.85 -15.03 3.92
CA THR A 281 8.68 -14.84 2.72
C THR A 281 8.24 -15.73 1.60
N ALA A 282 8.00 -17.03 1.89
CA ALA A 282 7.54 -18.00 0.90
C ALA A 282 6.13 -17.68 0.34
N MET A 283 5.35 -16.88 1.04
CA MET A 283 4.02 -16.43 0.58
C MET A 283 4.06 -15.27 -0.43
N GLY A 284 5.24 -14.71 -0.75
CA GLY A 284 5.37 -13.75 -1.84
C GLY A 284 5.95 -12.39 -1.44
N LYS A 285 6.65 -12.29 -0.31
CA LYS A 285 7.42 -11.08 0.04
C LYS A 285 8.57 -10.82 -0.94
N VAL A 286 9.28 -9.71 -0.75
CA VAL A 286 10.31 -9.18 -1.66
C VAL A 286 11.23 -10.24 -2.23
N PRO A 287 11.92 -11.11 -1.45
CA PRO A 287 12.88 -12.06 -2.03
C PRO A 287 12.23 -13.05 -3.01
N VAL A 288 11.02 -13.52 -2.71
CA VAL A 288 10.29 -14.45 -3.58
C VAL A 288 9.73 -13.75 -4.82
N GLY A 289 9.28 -12.50 -4.70
CA GLY A 289 8.86 -11.68 -5.84
C GLY A 289 10.00 -11.47 -6.83
N VAL A 290 11.19 -11.10 -6.33
CA VAL A 290 12.42 -10.97 -7.11
C VAL A 290 12.78 -12.30 -7.78
N ALA A 291 12.77 -13.40 -7.01
CA ALA A 291 13.13 -14.71 -7.52
C ALA A 291 12.23 -15.19 -8.66
N LYS A 292 10.92 -15.04 -8.50
CA LYS A 292 9.95 -15.37 -9.56
C LYS A 292 10.22 -14.60 -10.85
N THR A 293 10.50 -13.30 -10.74
CA THR A 293 10.81 -12.46 -11.90
C THR A 293 12.13 -12.86 -12.51
N ALA A 294 13.19 -13.08 -11.72
CA ALA A 294 14.50 -13.49 -12.18
C ALA A 294 14.51 -14.85 -12.90
N LYS A 295 13.67 -15.79 -12.46
CA LYS A 295 13.57 -17.11 -13.11
C LYS A 295 13.02 -17.05 -14.53
N ASN A 296 12.27 -16.04 -14.90
CA ASN A 296 11.83 -15.84 -16.29
C ASN A 296 13.01 -15.48 -17.23
N TYR A 297 14.15 -15.08 -16.64
CA TYR A 297 15.39 -14.72 -17.35
C TYR A 297 16.53 -15.72 -17.10
N ASN A 298 16.23 -16.89 -16.51
CA ASN A 298 17.19 -17.94 -16.15
C ASN A 298 18.31 -17.51 -15.18
N CYS A 299 18.15 -16.39 -14.47
CA CYS A 299 19.13 -15.94 -13.49
C CYS A 299 19.19 -16.89 -12.29
N LYS A 300 20.38 -17.00 -11.69
CA LYS A 300 20.55 -17.62 -10.38
C LYS A 300 20.17 -16.61 -9.29
N VAL A 301 19.45 -17.06 -8.26
CA VAL A 301 18.97 -16.18 -7.19
C VAL A 301 19.53 -16.62 -5.85
N ILE A 302 20.21 -15.70 -5.18
CA ILE A 302 20.78 -15.90 -3.85
C ILE A 302 20.11 -14.91 -2.89
N ALA A 303 19.63 -15.39 -1.74
CA ALA A 303 19.07 -14.54 -0.71
C ALA A 303 19.96 -14.49 0.54
N PHE A 304 20.14 -13.29 1.10
CA PHE A 304 20.77 -13.09 2.40
C PHE A 304 19.73 -12.58 3.40
N ALA A 305 19.80 -13.09 4.63
CA ALA A 305 18.89 -12.64 5.69
C ALA A 305 19.64 -12.49 7.02
N GLY A 306 19.12 -11.60 7.87
CA GLY A 306 19.60 -11.48 9.25
C GLY A 306 19.40 -12.77 10.03
N SER A 307 18.24 -13.42 9.85
CA SER A 307 17.92 -14.73 10.40
C SER A 307 17.16 -15.60 9.38
N VAL A 308 17.19 -16.92 9.61
CA VAL A 308 16.53 -17.90 8.74
C VAL A 308 15.82 -18.92 9.61
N THR A 309 14.52 -19.15 9.35
CA THR A 309 13.75 -20.22 10.03
C THR A 309 13.81 -21.54 9.24
N GLU A 310 13.34 -22.64 9.82
CA GLU A 310 13.28 -23.93 9.11
C GLU A 310 12.36 -23.90 7.90
N GLU A 311 11.30 -23.10 7.96
CA GLU A 311 10.32 -22.94 6.88
C GLU A 311 10.87 -22.17 5.67
N ALA A 312 11.99 -21.47 5.80
CA ALA A 312 12.67 -20.79 4.69
C ALA A 312 13.01 -21.73 3.53
N LYS A 313 13.13 -23.04 3.78
CA LYS A 313 13.32 -24.06 2.72
C LYS A 313 12.23 -24.00 1.64
N LYS A 314 11.02 -23.56 1.95
CA LYS A 314 9.95 -23.37 1.00
C LYS A 314 10.25 -22.28 -0.03
N CYS A 315 11.15 -21.35 0.28
CA CYS A 315 11.59 -20.31 -0.66
C CYS A 315 12.36 -20.90 -1.85
N ASN A 316 13.03 -22.06 -1.69
CA ASN A 316 13.68 -22.74 -2.80
C ASN A 316 12.67 -23.19 -3.86
N GLU A 317 11.50 -23.67 -3.46
CA GLU A 317 10.40 -24.04 -4.36
C GLU A 317 9.83 -22.83 -5.11
N LYS A 318 10.09 -21.62 -4.61
CA LYS A 318 9.62 -20.35 -5.18
C LYS A 318 10.67 -19.63 -6.05
N GLY A 319 11.83 -20.25 -6.28
CA GLY A 319 12.85 -19.77 -7.22
C GLY A 319 14.12 -19.22 -6.57
N ILE A 320 14.26 -19.24 -5.25
CA ILE A 320 15.55 -18.93 -4.59
C ILE A 320 16.45 -20.15 -4.67
N ASP A 321 17.59 -20.05 -5.36
CA ASP A 321 18.52 -21.18 -5.52
C ASP A 321 19.30 -21.48 -4.24
N ALA A 322 19.70 -20.43 -3.51
CA ALA A 322 20.39 -20.57 -2.22
C ALA A 322 20.04 -19.38 -1.31
N PHE A 323 20.09 -19.62 -0.01
CA PHE A 323 19.95 -18.56 0.98
C PHE A 323 20.93 -18.75 2.15
N PHE A 324 21.32 -17.64 2.77
CA PHE A 324 22.30 -17.62 3.84
C PHE A 324 21.86 -16.66 4.96
N SER A 325 22.05 -17.08 6.22
CA SER A 325 21.99 -16.16 7.35
C SER A 325 23.34 -15.42 7.47
N ILE A 326 23.28 -14.09 7.54
CA ILE A 326 24.46 -13.24 7.79
C ILE A 326 24.86 -13.22 9.27
N LEU A 327 23.98 -13.65 10.16
CA LEU A 327 24.21 -13.78 11.60
C LEU A 327 23.93 -15.23 12.03
N PRO A 328 24.83 -16.17 11.74
CA PRO A 328 24.62 -17.56 12.10
C PRO A 328 24.53 -17.72 13.64
N GLY A 329 23.48 -18.41 14.10
CA GLY A 329 23.25 -18.67 15.52
C GLY A 329 22.49 -17.58 16.30
N VAL A 330 22.05 -16.52 15.63
CA VAL A 330 21.22 -15.45 16.25
C VAL A 330 19.75 -15.64 15.86
N SER A 331 18.86 -15.74 16.86
CA SER A 331 17.43 -15.77 16.60
C SER A 331 16.89 -14.37 16.23
N ALA A 332 15.72 -14.33 15.54
CA ALA A 332 15.07 -13.05 15.19
C ALA A 332 14.83 -12.15 16.43
N GLN A 333 14.50 -12.75 17.59
CA GLN A 333 14.34 -12.02 18.85
C GLN A 333 15.64 -11.43 19.39
N GLN A 334 16.77 -12.14 19.23
CA GLN A 334 18.09 -11.66 19.61
C GLN A 334 18.55 -10.54 18.68
N LEU A 335 18.28 -10.66 17.37
CA LEU A 335 18.58 -9.62 16.39
C LEU A 335 17.83 -8.33 16.71
N THR A 336 16.53 -8.41 17.00
CA THR A 336 15.72 -7.26 17.41
C THR A 336 16.24 -6.57 18.66
N LYS A 337 16.79 -7.34 19.61
CA LYS A 337 17.45 -6.77 20.80
C LYS A 337 18.74 -6.03 20.47
N ILE A 338 19.54 -6.58 19.56
CA ILE A 338 20.82 -5.98 19.14
C ILE A 338 20.58 -4.66 18.39
N LEU A 339 19.52 -4.59 17.57
CA LEU A 339 19.21 -3.40 16.76
C LEU A 339 18.46 -2.30 17.54
N LYS A 340 17.85 -2.62 18.68
CA LYS A 340 17.11 -1.67 19.52
C LYS A 340 17.90 -1.18 20.74
N GLY A 341 19.05 -1.75 21.05
CA GLY A 341 19.95 -1.36 22.14
C GLY A 341 20.97 -0.34 21.75
#